data_19d199c0aedbfd5180a9a8ec14eaa506
#
_entry.id   19d199c0aedbfd5180a9a8ec14eaa506
#
_cell.length_a   1.000
_cell.length_b   1.000
_cell.length_c   1.000
_cell.angle_alpha   90.00
_cell.angle_beta   90.00
_cell.angle_gamma   90.00
#
_symmetry.space_group_name_H-M   'P 1'
#
loop_
_entity.id
_entity.type
_entity.pdbx_description
1 polymer ?
#
loop_
_entity_poly.entity_id
_entity_poly.type
_entity_poly.pdbx_seq_one_letter_code
_entity_poly.pdbx_strand_id
1 'polypeptide(L)'
;MKKIILLTGSSGMVGRNIIDHNFSQNYKILSPSSSDLNLLNYKDIEDYIALNKPELIIHAAGIVGGIEANMNYPVKFLVNNMQMGLNILMASKIQKVKKFINFSSSCMYPRDAKNPLSEDLILKGELEPTNEGYALAKLTSTRLCEYIVREDSSFLYKTVIPCNLYGKFDDFNYDSSHMIPGVIRRIHDAKNKNLEFVNIWGDGLARREFMYAADIADFIYYAVENFNKMPQNINVGLGLDYSIIEYYKIIADVIGYKGKFNHDMTKPTGMKRKLIDDKRLNEFGWSYQTSLDLGIKKTYDYFLNEVKK
;
A
#
# COMPACT_ATOMS: atom_id res chain seq x y z
N MET A 1 -8.49 27.11 13.24
CA MET A 1 -7.68 26.85 12.02
C MET A 1 -7.72 25.37 11.74
N LYS A 2 -7.68 24.94 10.46
CA LYS A 2 -7.57 23.51 10.10
C LYS A 2 -6.20 22.98 10.48
N LYS A 3 -6.14 21.76 11.01
CA LYS A 3 -4.85 21.07 11.29
C LYS A 3 -4.08 20.88 9.98
N ILE A 4 -2.77 21.08 10.04
CA ILE A 4 -1.85 20.97 8.89
C ILE A 4 -1.30 19.54 8.83
N ILE A 5 -1.54 18.86 7.73
CA ILE A 5 -1.02 17.50 7.46
C ILE A 5 -0.07 17.56 6.27
N LEU A 6 1.16 17.07 6.43
CA LEU A 6 2.05 16.83 5.31
C LEU A 6 1.82 15.38 4.81
N LEU A 7 1.36 15.24 3.58
CA LEU A 7 1.19 13.95 2.90
C LEU A 7 2.26 13.79 1.83
N THR A 8 3.22 12.88 2.06
CA THR A 8 4.18 12.50 1.03
C THR A 8 3.64 11.33 0.20
N GLY A 9 4.04 11.24 -1.09
CA GLY A 9 3.48 10.24 -1.99
C GLY A 9 2.07 10.56 -2.48
N SER A 10 1.71 11.83 -2.47
CA SER A 10 0.40 12.36 -2.87
C SER A 10 0.00 12.07 -4.31
N SER A 11 0.95 11.83 -5.21
CA SER A 11 0.71 11.48 -6.62
C SER A 11 0.44 9.98 -6.85
N GLY A 12 0.77 9.12 -5.88
CA GLY A 12 0.52 7.67 -5.95
C GLY A 12 -0.94 7.30 -5.62
N MET A 13 -1.31 6.05 -5.87
CA MET A 13 -2.68 5.55 -5.64
C MET A 13 -3.19 5.86 -4.22
N VAL A 14 -2.45 5.51 -3.19
CA VAL A 14 -2.85 5.75 -1.79
C VAL A 14 -3.00 7.24 -1.50
N GLY A 15 -2.00 8.05 -1.85
CA GLY A 15 -2.02 9.50 -1.59
C GLY A 15 -3.16 10.21 -2.31
N ARG A 16 -3.44 9.84 -3.56
CA ARG A 16 -4.57 10.40 -4.32
C ARG A 16 -5.92 10.02 -3.71
N ASN A 17 -6.10 8.78 -3.23
CA ASN A 17 -7.33 8.38 -2.52
C ASN A 17 -7.49 9.14 -1.19
N ILE A 18 -6.41 9.40 -0.45
CA ILE A 18 -6.46 10.24 0.77
C ILE A 18 -6.92 11.66 0.44
N ILE A 19 -6.40 12.26 -0.65
CA ILE A 19 -6.81 13.61 -1.07
C ILE A 19 -8.25 13.64 -1.59
N ASP A 20 -8.67 12.63 -2.35
CA ASP A 20 -10.00 12.51 -2.95
C ASP A 20 -11.10 12.20 -1.91
N HIS A 21 -10.75 11.80 -0.71
CA HIS A 21 -11.68 11.44 0.34
C HIS A 21 -12.41 12.67 0.91
N ASN A 22 -13.70 12.54 1.23
CA ASN A 22 -14.53 13.64 1.72
C ASN A 22 -13.99 14.34 2.97
N PHE A 23 -13.34 13.60 3.87
CA PHE A 23 -12.76 14.18 5.09
C PHE A 23 -11.49 15.00 4.84
N SER A 24 -10.90 14.96 3.65
CA SER A 24 -9.72 15.76 3.31
C SER A 24 -9.95 17.25 3.50
N GLN A 25 -11.15 17.72 3.20
CA GLN A 25 -11.56 19.12 3.35
C GLN A 25 -11.56 19.64 4.81
N ASN A 26 -11.51 18.76 5.81
CA ASN A 26 -11.41 19.15 7.23
C ASN A 26 -9.98 19.58 7.62
N TYR A 27 -8.99 19.33 6.78
CA TYR A 27 -7.58 19.55 7.02
C TYR A 27 -6.97 20.51 6.00
N LYS A 28 -5.82 21.09 6.32
CA LYS A 28 -4.93 21.71 5.34
C LYS A 28 -3.88 20.67 4.96
N ILE A 29 -4.10 19.99 3.83
CA ILE A 29 -3.18 18.95 3.34
C ILE A 29 -2.12 19.61 2.47
N LEU A 30 -0.85 19.50 2.89
CA LEU A 30 0.31 19.83 2.09
C LEU A 30 0.71 18.56 1.32
N SER A 31 0.63 18.61 0.02
CA SER A 31 0.83 17.45 -0.87
C SER A 31 1.88 17.75 -1.95
N PRO A 32 3.15 18.02 -1.55
CA PRO A 32 4.19 18.37 -2.51
C PRO A 32 4.46 17.23 -3.50
N SER A 33 4.76 17.59 -4.74
CA SER A 33 5.29 16.65 -5.73
C SER A 33 6.74 16.29 -5.42
N SER A 34 7.31 15.30 -6.10
CA SER A 34 8.73 14.96 -5.95
C SER A 34 9.69 16.05 -6.43
N SER A 35 9.23 16.98 -7.29
CA SER A 35 9.98 18.17 -7.68
C SER A 35 9.94 19.27 -6.62
N ASP A 36 8.87 19.34 -5.82
CA ASP A 36 8.73 20.35 -4.77
C ASP A 36 9.38 19.91 -3.44
N LEU A 37 9.45 18.59 -3.20
CA LEU A 37 10.04 18.00 -2.02
C LEU A 37 10.75 16.68 -2.39
N ASN A 38 12.07 16.75 -2.56
CA ASN A 38 12.88 15.56 -2.83
C ASN A 38 13.18 14.80 -1.52
N LEU A 39 12.50 13.67 -1.31
CA LEU A 39 12.67 12.84 -0.10
C LEU A 39 14.06 12.14 -0.01
N LEU A 40 14.84 12.14 -1.08
CA LEU A 40 16.22 11.64 -1.05
C LEU A 40 17.20 12.71 -0.52
N ASN A 41 16.78 13.98 -0.47
CA ASN A 41 17.58 15.08 0.10
C ASN A 41 17.06 15.42 1.50
N TYR A 42 17.86 15.12 2.52
CA TYR A 42 17.52 15.38 3.92
C TYR A 42 17.25 16.88 4.19
N LYS A 43 18.09 17.77 3.62
CA LYS A 43 17.96 19.20 3.87
C LYS A 43 16.69 19.81 3.30
N ASP A 44 16.26 19.37 2.13
CA ASP A 44 14.99 19.80 1.53
C ASP A 44 13.80 19.46 2.44
N ILE A 45 13.83 18.27 3.06
CA ILE A 45 12.76 17.83 3.97
C ILE A 45 12.77 18.66 5.25
N GLU A 46 13.95 18.85 5.85
CA GLU A 46 14.11 19.62 7.06
C GLU A 46 13.60 21.06 6.89
N ASP A 47 14.00 21.73 5.80
CA ASP A 47 13.59 23.11 5.49
C ASP A 47 12.09 23.19 5.19
N TYR A 48 11.55 22.20 4.44
CA TYR A 48 10.12 22.14 4.16
C TYR A 48 9.27 22.01 5.44
N ILE A 49 9.67 21.12 6.36
CA ILE A 49 8.97 20.93 7.64
C ILE A 49 9.10 22.18 8.51
N ALA A 50 10.28 22.79 8.62
CA ALA A 50 10.52 23.99 9.39
C ALA A 50 9.65 25.18 8.91
N LEU A 51 9.52 25.34 7.59
CA LEU A 51 8.71 26.39 6.97
C LEU A 51 7.21 26.18 7.19
N ASN A 52 6.72 24.95 6.94
CA ASN A 52 5.29 24.67 6.88
C ASN A 52 4.67 24.20 8.21
N LYS A 53 5.49 23.76 9.17
CA LYS A 53 5.12 23.34 10.54
C LYS A 53 3.91 22.38 10.57
N PRO A 54 3.95 21.24 9.88
CA PRO A 54 2.85 20.27 9.91
C PRO A 54 2.68 19.71 11.33
N GLU A 55 1.42 19.50 11.73
CA GLU A 55 1.07 18.88 13.02
C GLU A 55 1.13 17.36 12.96
N LEU A 56 0.95 16.82 11.75
CA LEU A 56 1.00 15.39 11.44
C LEU A 56 1.67 15.18 10.09
N ILE A 57 2.50 14.15 9.98
CA ILE A 57 3.03 13.68 8.70
C ILE A 57 2.44 12.31 8.39
N ILE A 58 1.94 12.14 7.17
CA ILE A 58 1.52 10.85 6.59
C ILE A 58 2.51 10.51 5.48
N HIS A 59 3.36 9.50 5.71
CA HIS A 59 4.39 9.10 4.77
C HIS A 59 3.90 7.90 3.95
N ALA A 60 3.26 8.17 2.80
CA ALA A 60 2.82 7.17 1.83
C ALA A 60 3.73 7.09 0.60
N ALA A 61 4.82 7.87 0.55
CA ALA A 61 5.78 7.80 -0.54
C ALA A 61 6.56 6.49 -0.53
N GLY A 62 6.86 6.01 -1.72
CA GLY A 62 7.69 4.83 -1.92
C GLY A 62 7.78 4.46 -3.39
N ILE A 63 8.89 3.85 -3.77
CA ILE A 63 9.01 3.18 -5.07
C ILE A 63 8.40 1.80 -4.90
N VAL A 64 7.31 1.55 -5.60
CA VAL A 64 6.56 0.30 -5.56
C VAL A 64 6.53 -0.36 -6.94
N GLY A 65 6.30 -1.67 -6.99
CA GLY A 65 6.21 -2.42 -8.23
C GLY A 65 5.92 -3.89 -8.00
N GLY A 66 5.58 -4.61 -9.05
CA GLY A 66 5.34 -6.04 -9.03
C GLY A 66 6.63 -6.86 -8.74
N ILE A 67 6.49 -8.19 -8.69
CA ILE A 67 7.57 -9.15 -8.42
C ILE A 67 8.74 -8.95 -9.40
N GLU A 68 8.44 -8.86 -10.70
CA GLU A 68 9.46 -8.72 -11.75
C GLU A 68 10.30 -7.43 -11.59
N ALA A 69 9.65 -6.30 -11.29
CA ALA A 69 10.35 -5.04 -11.05
C ALA A 69 11.27 -5.11 -9.81
N ASN A 70 10.80 -5.73 -8.72
CA ASN A 70 11.60 -5.92 -7.52
C ASN A 70 12.83 -6.82 -7.77
N MET A 71 12.66 -7.92 -8.51
CA MET A 71 13.75 -8.82 -8.86
C MET A 71 14.78 -8.16 -9.78
N ASN A 72 14.34 -7.34 -10.74
CA ASN A 72 15.23 -6.69 -11.70
C ASN A 72 15.98 -5.47 -11.11
N TYR A 73 15.40 -4.79 -10.11
CA TYR A 73 15.97 -3.56 -9.53
C TYR A 73 16.06 -3.59 -7.99
N PRO A 74 16.59 -4.66 -7.35
CA PRO A 74 16.54 -4.82 -5.89
C PRO A 74 17.28 -3.68 -5.15
N VAL A 75 18.40 -3.19 -5.67
CA VAL A 75 19.15 -2.07 -5.10
C VAL A 75 18.31 -0.79 -5.08
N LYS A 76 17.61 -0.48 -6.17
CA LYS A 76 16.74 0.70 -6.27
C LYS A 76 15.60 0.64 -5.25
N PHE A 77 14.95 -0.53 -5.13
CA PHE A 77 13.85 -0.71 -4.17
C PHE A 77 14.33 -0.65 -2.72
N LEU A 78 15.49 -1.19 -2.40
CA LEU A 78 16.08 -1.13 -1.07
C LEU A 78 16.53 0.29 -0.73
N VAL A 79 17.48 0.81 -1.50
CA VAL A 79 18.20 2.05 -1.14
C VAL A 79 17.29 3.26 -1.14
N ASN A 80 16.51 3.46 -2.21
CA ASN A 80 15.70 4.67 -2.31
C ASN A 80 14.55 4.67 -1.28
N ASN A 81 13.87 3.54 -1.06
CA ASN A 81 12.82 3.48 -0.05
C ASN A 81 13.39 3.64 1.37
N MET A 82 14.55 3.04 1.66
CA MET A 82 15.22 3.20 2.95
C MET A 82 15.61 4.66 3.16
N GLN A 83 16.27 5.28 2.17
CA GLN A 83 16.72 6.67 2.28
C GLN A 83 15.54 7.64 2.48
N MET A 84 14.47 7.51 1.70
CA MET A 84 13.26 8.34 1.87
C MET A 84 12.67 8.18 3.28
N GLY A 85 12.52 6.94 3.75
CA GLY A 85 11.97 6.65 5.08
C GLY A 85 12.83 7.20 6.21
N LEU A 86 14.15 6.98 6.16
CA LEU A 86 15.09 7.51 7.15
C LEU A 86 15.09 9.04 7.17
N ASN A 87 15.19 9.67 6.01
CA ASN A 87 15.25 11.13 5.91
C ASN A 87 14.00 11.80 6.50
N ILE A 88 12.80 11.36 6.09
CA ILE A 88 11.56 12.00 6.57
C ILE A 88 11.33 11.77 8.07
N LEU A 89 11.63 10.57 8.59
CA LEU A 89 11.47 10.25 10.01
C LEU A 89 12.44 11.07 10.87
N MET A 90 13.72 11.16 10.47
CA MET A 90 14.73 11.92 11.23
C MET A 90 14.49 13.42 11.15
N ALA A 91 14.16 13.98 9.99
CA ALA A 91 13.80 15.39 9.86
C ALA A 91 12.56 15.73 10.71
N SER A 92 11.54 14.86 10.70
CA SER A 92 10.34 15.02 11.54
C SER A 92 10.66 15.01 13.03
N LYS A 93 11.55 14.11 13.49
CA LYS A 93 12.01 14.06 14.89
C LYS A 93 12.73 15.34 15.29
N ILE A 94 13.70 15.80 14.48
CA ILE A 94 14.49 17.00 14.75
C ILE A 94 13.61 18.26 14.75
N GLN A 95 12.68 18.39 13.82
CA GLN A 95 11.72 19.49 13.75
C GLN A 95 10.55 19.34 14.75
N LYS A 96 10.61 18.33 15.65
CA LYS A 96 9.66 18.09 16.73
C LYS A 96 8.22 17.90 16.27
N VAL A 97 7.99 17.34 15.07
CA VAL A 97 6.66 16.92 14.63
C VAL A 97 6.24 15.72 15.47
N LYS A 98 5.24 15.88 16.32
CA LYS A 98 4.89 14.86 17.33
C LYS A 98 4.08 13.69 16.79
N LYS A 99 3.38 13.83 15.67
CA LYS A 99 2.51 12.81 15.09
C LYS A 99 3.00 12.38 13.72
N PHE A 100 3.10 11.08 13.52
CA PHE A 100 3.57 10.51 12.25
C PHE A 100 2.84 9.20 11.95
N ILE A 101 2.34 9.04 10.73
CA ILE A 101 1.85 7.77 10.18
C ILE A 101 2.81 7.31 9.09
N ASN A 102 3.48 6.19 9.32
CA ASN A 102 4.34 5.52 8.37
C ASN A 102 3.55 4.43 7.63
N PHE A 103 3.49 4.50 6.31
CA PHE A 103 2.98 3.38 5.50
C PHE A 103 4.05 2.33 5.30
N SER A 104 3.87 1.18 5.93
CA SER A 104 4.67 -0.01 5.71
C SER A 104 4.02 -0.94 4.67
N SER A 105 4.29 -2.22 4.73
CA SER A 105 3.76 -3.22 3.81
C SER A 105 3.73 -4.60 4.46
N SER A 106 2.73 -5.41 4.14
CA SER A 106 2.68 -6.82 4.52
C SER A 106 3.81 -7.67 3.91
N CYS A 107 4.64 -7.10 3.02
CA CYS A 107 5.85 -7.76 2.52
C CYS A 107 6.94 -7.95 3.59
N MET A 108 6.88 -7.23 4.71
CA MET A 108 7.86 -7.35 5.79
C MET A 108 7.62 -8.55 6.73
N TYR A 109 6.55 -9.32 6.51
CA TYR A 109 6.32 -10.55 7.26
C TYR A 109 7.17 -11.71 6.74
N PRO A 110 7.58 -12.65 7.62
CA PRO A 110 8.33 -13.82 7.21
C PRO A 110 7.55 -14.68 6.21
N ARG A 111 8.24 -15.15 5.18
CA ARG A 111 7.63 -15.93 4.07
C ARG A 111 6.96 -17.22 4.52
N ASP A 112 7.49 -17.88 5.54
CA ASP A 112 7.02 -19.17 6.05
C ASP A 112 6.18 -19.05 7.32
N ALA A 113 5.81 -17.82 7.71
CA ALA A 113 5.00 -17.61 8.90
C ALA A 113 3.58 -18.14 8.72
N LYS A 114 3.03 -18.68 9.82
CA LYS A 114 1.65 -19.19 9.85
C LYS A 114 0.65 -18.03 9.70
N ASN A 115 -0.24 -18.15 8.73
CA ASN A 115 -1.34 -17.20 8.53
C ASN A 115 -2.49 -17.43 9.57
N PRO A 116 -3.21 -16.36 9.98
CA PRO A 116 -3.01 -14.98 9.60
C PRO A 116 -1.75 -14.37 10.24
N LEU A 117 -1.16 -13.36 9.54
CA LEU A 117 0.12 -12.75 9.90
C LEU A 117 -0.11 -11.59 10.89
N SER A 118 0.19 -11.80 12.17
CA SER A 118 0.09 -10.75 13.19
C SER A 118 1.32 -9.85 13.23
N GLU A 119 1.16 -8.64 13.75
CA GLU A 119 2.24 -7.65 13.88
C GLU A 119 3.40 -8.14 14.75
N ASP A 120 3.15 -9.13 15.62
CA ASP A 120 4.16 -9.73 16.47
C ASP A 120 5.13 -10.66 15.73
N LEU A 121 4.84 -10.97 14.45
CA LEU A 121 5.70 -11.77 13.58
C LEU A 121 6.82 -10.98 12.89
N ILE A 122 6.81 -9.65 13.03
CA ILE A 122 7.84 -8.78 12.44
C ILE A 122 9.24 -9.21 12.94
N LEU A 123 10.18 -9.49 12.00
CA LEU A 123 11.54 -9.98 12.26
C LEU A 123 11.63 -11.39 12.87
N LYS A 124 10.61 -12.23 12.78
CA LYS A 124 10.65 -13.61 13.31
C LYS A 124 10.96 -14.68 12.26
N GLY A 125 11.52 -14.30 11.14
CA GLY A 125 11.94 -15.23 10.10
C GLY A 125 12.41 -14.54 8.82
N GLU A 126 12.77 -15.33 7.82
CA GLU A 126 13.26 -14.85 6.52
C GLU A 126 12.14 -14.19 5.69
N LEU A 127 12.50 -13.16 4.98
CA LEU A 127 11.60 -12.43 4.08
C LEU A 127 11.42 -13.18 2.75
N GLU A 128 10.41 -12.78 1.97
CA GLU A 128 10.20 -13.31 0.62
C GLU A 128 11.28 -12.78 -0.34
N PRO A 129 12.14 -13.66 -0.92
CA PRO A 129 13.30 -13.24 -1.73
C PRO A 129 12.95 -12.36 -2.92
N THR A 130 11.77 -12.55 -3.51
CA THR A 130 11.33 -11.81 -4.71
C THR A 130 11.11 -10.31 -4.48
N ASN A 131 10.99 -9.86 -3.23
CA ASN A 131 10.81 -8.45 -2.86
C ASN A 131 11.51 -8.06 -1.55
N GLU A 132 12.54 -8.81 -1.16
CA GLU A 132 13.27 -8.64 0.10
C GLU A 132 13.81 -7.21 0.28
N GLY A 133 14.40 -6.62 -0.76
CA GLY A 133 14.97 -5.26 -0.69
C GLY A 133 13.91 -4.21 -0.31
N TYR A 134 12.72 -4.29 -0.91
CA TYR A 134 11.59 -3.43 -0.54
C TYR A 134 11.12 -3.70 0.90
N ALA A 135 10.99 -4.97 1.26
CA ALA A 135 10.54 -5.38 2.59
C ALA A 135 11.49 -4.89 3.69
N LEU A 136 12.82 -5.00 3.49
CA LEU A 136 13.84 -4.49 4.41
C LEU A 136 13.75 -2.97 4.59
N ALA A 137 13.53 -2.21 3.52
CA ALA A 137 13.36 -0.76 3.62
C ALA A 137 12.12 -0.39 4.47
N LYS A 138 10.99 -1.05 4.25
CA LYS A 138 9.75 -0.83 5.01
C LYS A 138 9.89 -1.26 6.47
N LEU A 139 10.56 -2.37 6.72
CA LEU A 139 10.88 -2.86 8.05
C LEU A 139 11.78 -1.89 8.82
N THR A 140 12.81 -1.33 8.18
CA THR A 140 13.70 -0.33 8.79
C THR A 140 12.92 0.91 9.24
N SER A 141 12.04 1.46 8.39
CA SER A 141 11.20 2.62 8.76
C SER A 141 10.24 2.29 9.90
N THR A 142 9.66 1.09 9.92
CA THR A 142 8.78 0.61 11.00
C THR A 142 9.54 0.55 12.33
N ARG A 143 10.73 -0.04 12.36
CA ARG A 143 11.56 -0.10 13.56
C ARG A 143 12.07 1.26 14.02
N LEU A 144 12.38 2.15 13.09
CA LEU A 144 12.78 3.52 13.44
C LEU A 144 11.63 4.27 14.12
N CYS A 145 10.39 4.12 13.66
CA CYS A 145 9.21 4.68 14.36
C CYS A 145 9.13 4.18 15.81
N GLU A 146 9.28 2.88 16.03
CA GLU A 146 9.25 2.28 17.38
C GLU A 146 10.40 2.79 18.27
N TYR A 147 11.61 2.94 17.71
CA TYR A 147 12.77 3.41 18.46
C TYR A 147 12.63 4.89 18.85
N ILE A 148 12.11 5.74 17.96
CA ILE A 148 11.83 7.15 18.27
C ILE A 148 10.85 7.26 19.44
N VAL A 149 9.75 6.49 19.43
CA VAL A 149 8.76 6.48 20.51
C VAL A 149 9.37 5.94 21.82
N ARG A 150 10.24 4.93 21.74
CA ARG A 150 10.91 4.35 22.90
C ARG A 150 11.91 5.31 23.53
N GLU A 151 12.61 6.11 22.73
CA GLU A 151 13.55 7.15 23.23
C GLU A 151 12.82 8.34 23.86
N ASP A 152 11.69 8.77 23.28
CA ASP A 152 10.87 9.87 23.76
C ASP A 152 9.38 9.58 23.50
N SER A 153 8.66 9.20 24.53
CA SER A 153 7.23 8.86 24.50
C SER A 153 6.31 10.04 24.16
N SER A 154 6.84 11.26 24.07
CA SER A 154 6.09 12.42 23.57
C SER A 154 5.86 12.38 22.06
N PHE A 155 6.61 11.56 21.32
CA PHE A 155 6.37 11.27 19.92
C PHE A 155 5.34 10.14 19.76
N LEU A 156 4.41 10.32 18.84
CA LEU A 156 3.38 9.35 18.49
C LEU A 156 3.58 8.93 17.03
N TYR A 157 4.64 8.15 16.77
CA TYR A 157 4.99 7.64 15.46
C TYR A 157 4.39 6.25 15.28
N LYS A 158 3.41 6.12 14.41
CA LYS A 158 2.60 4.91 14.21
C LYS A 158 2.87 4.32 12.84
N THR A 159 2.76 3.00 12.72
CA THR A 159 2.92 2.30 11.44
C THR A 159 1.64 1.59 11.03
N VAL A 160 1.18 1.91 9.83
CA VAL A 160 0.09 1.22 9.12
C VAL A 160 0.70 0.16 8.21
N ILE A 161 0.22 -1.07 8.33
CA ILE A 161 0.66 -2.23 7.54
C ILE A 161 -0.52 -2.70 6.70
N PRO A 162 -0.73 -2.13 5.50
CA PRO A 162 -1.84 -2.55 4.67
C PRO A 162 -1.60 -3.93 4.06
N CYS A 163 -2.69 -4.66 3.80
CA CYS A 163 -2.70 -5.76 2.85
C CYS A 163 -2.41 -5.23 1.43
N ASN A 164 -2.55 -6.05 0.38
CA ASN A 164 -2.43 -5.48 -0.97
C ASN A 164 -3.59 -4.54 -1.24
N LEU A 165 -3.29 -3.44 -1.93
CA LEU A 165 -4.27 -2.41 -2.27
C LEU A 165 -4.51 -2.41 -3.78
N TYR A 166 -5.72 -2.02 -4.19
CA TYR A 166 -6.10 -1.82 -5.59
C TYR A 166 -7.21 -0.76 -5.67
N GLY A 167 -7.37 -0.13 -6.80
CA GLY A 167 -8.51 0.78 -6.96
C GLY A 167 -8.30 1.92 -7.94
N LYS A 168 -9.05 2.98 -7.69
CA LYS A 168 -8.92 4.25 -8.42
C LYS A 168 -7.49 4.78 -8.27
N PHE A 169 -6.94 5.32 -9.35
CA PHE A 169 -5.59 5.85 -9.44
C PHE A 169 -4.46 4.81 -9.45
N ASP A 170 -4.77 3.52 -9.59
CA ASP A 170 -3.75 2.47 -9.72
C ASP A 170 -3.09 2.51 -11.10
N ASP A 171 -1.95 1.83 -11.23
CA ASP A 171 -1.23 1.69 -12.50
C ASP A 171 -1.76 0.48 -13.29
N PHE A 172 -2.23 0.75 -14.52
CA PHE A 172 -2.76 -0.27 -15.43
C PHE A 172 -1.78 -0.65 -16.55
N ASN A 173 -0.52 -0.24 -16.51
CA ASN A 173 0.46 -0.62 -17.51
C ASN A 173 0.78 -2.11 -17.46
N TYR A 174 1.04 -2.71 -18.64
CA TYR A 174 1.31 -4.16 -18.75
C TYR A 174 2.52 -4.62 -17.95
N ASP A 175 3.57 -3.79 -17.88
CA ASP A 175 4.88 -4.17 -17.35
C ASP A 175 5.07 -3.78 -15.87
N SER A 176 4.32 -2.78 -15.38
CA SER A 176 4.52 -2.21 -14.02
C SER A 176 3.35 -2.45 -13.07
N SER A 177 2.16 -2.79 -13.60
CA SER A 177 0.95 -2.91 -12.79
C SER A 177 1.01 -4.02 -11.72
N HIS A 178 0.31 -3.77 -10.62
CA HIS A 178 -0.03 -4.82 -9.67
C HIS A 178 -1.04 -5.81 -10.25
N MET A 179 -1.30 -6.90 -9.51
CA MET A 179 -2.10 -8.02 -10.02
C MET A 179 -3.50 -7.58 -10.49
N ILE A 180 -4.31 -6.95 -9.65
CA ILE A 180 -5.71 -6.61 -9.99
C ILE A 180 -5.81 -5.67 -11.19
N PRO A 181 -5.14 -4.49 -11.23
CA PRO A 181 -5.23 -3.60 -12.39
C PRO A 181 -4.67 -4.24 -13.66
N GLY A 182 -3.60 -5.04 -13.55
CA GLY A 182 -3.04 -5.77 -14.69
C GLY A 182 -3.99 -6.85 -15.23
N VAL A 183 -4.71 -7.54 -14.35
CA VAL A 183 -5.74 -8.52 -14.75
C VAL A 183 -6.94 -7.83 -15.39
N ILE A 184 -7.40 -6.71 -14.83
CA ILE A 184 -8.49 -5.91 -15.42
C ILE A 184 -8.13 -5.52 -16.85
N ARG A 185 -6.93 -4.98 -17.09
CA ARG A 185 -6.50 -4.60 -18.42
C ARG A 185 -6.41 -5.78 -19.39
N ARG A 186 -5.76 -6.89 -18.96
CA ARG A 186 -5.64 -8.10 -19.81
C ARG A 186 -6.99 -8.70 -20.18
N ILE A 187 -7.93 -8.81 -19.24
CA ILE A 187 -9.25 -9.36 -19.49
C ILE A 187 -10.09 -8.40 -20.37
N HIS A 188 -9.99 -7.08 -20.13
CA HIS A 188 -10.64 -6.10 -20.97
C HIS A 188 -10.16 -6.17 -22.42
N ASP A 189 -8.85 -6.23 -22.64
CA ASP A 189 -8.29 -6.29 -23.99
C ASP A 189 -8.60 -7.63 -24.67
N ALA A 190 -8.61 -8.75 -23.91
CA ALA A 190 -9.00 -10.05 -24.43
C ALA A 190 -10.47 -10.06 -24.88
N LYS A 191 -11.38 -9.47 -24.10
CA LYS A 191 -12.79 -9.31 -24.46
C LYS A 191 -12.95 -8.52 -25.76
N ASN A 192 -12.28 -7.37 -25.87
CA ASN A 192 -12.40 -6.51 -27.05
C ASN A 192 -11.80 -7.11 -28.33
N LYS A 193 -10.78 -7.96 -28.17
CA LYS A 193 -10.13 -8.68 -29.28
C LYS A 193 -10.75 -10.05 -29.54
N ASN A 194 -11.81 -10.43 -28.82
CA ASN A 194 -12.44 -11.76 -28.88
C ASN A 194 -11.44 -12.91 -28.70
N LEU A 195 -10.45 -12.75 -27.80
CA LEU A 195 -9.49 -13.80 -27.49
C LEU A 195 -10.15 -14.88 -26.63
N GLU A 196 -9.89 -16.15 -26.97
CA GLU A 196 -10.44 -17.29 -26.25
C GLU A 196 -9.78 -17.48 -24.87
N PHE A 197 -8.49 -17.07 -24.72
CA PHE A 197 -7.70 -17.33 -23.52
C PHE A 197 -7.03 -16.08 -22.94
N VAL A 198 -6.95 -16.04 -21.59
CA VAL A 198 -6.11 -15.13 -20.81
C VAL A 198 -5.19 -15.96 -19.92
N ASN A 199 -3.89 -15.60 -19.87
CA ASN A 199 -2.92 -16.33 -19.07
C ASN A 199 -2.92 -15.89 -17.61
N ILE A 200 -2.91 -16.89 -16.70
CA ILE A 200 -2.65 -16.75 -15.26
C ILE A 200 -1.21 -17.20 -14.99
N TRP A 201 -0.48 -16.42 -14.18
CA TRP A 201 0.86 -16.80 -13.75
C TRP A 201 0.80 -17.91 -12.70
N GLY A 202 1.53 -19.01 -12.94
CA GLY A 202 1.53 -20.20 -12.10
C GLY A 202 0.20 -20.95 -12.12
N ASP A 203 -0.06 -21.74 -11.09
CA ASP A 203 -1.26 -22.57 -10.94
C ASP A 203 -2.54 -21.81 -10.54
N GLY A 204 -2.42 -20.52 -10.19
CA GLY A 204 -3.53 -19.71 -9.75
C GLY A 204 -4.01 -20.01 -8.32
N LEU A 205 -3.34 -20.89 -7.57
CA LEU A 205 -3.78 -21.34 -6.23
C LEU A 205 -3.23 -20.48 -5.10
N ALA A 206 -2.20 -19.66 -5.35
CA ALA A 206 -1.69 -18.72 -4.36
C ALA A 206 -2.81 -17.78 -3.88
N ARG A 207 -2.88 -17.57 -2.54
CA ARG A 207 -3.94 -16.77 -1.93
C ARG A 207 -3.43 -15.40 -1.50
N ARG A 208 -4.22 -14.38 -1.77
CA ARG A 208 -3.91 -12.98 -1.46
C ARG A 208 -5.13 -12.28 -0.89
N GLU A 209 -4.86 -11.29 -0.07
CA GLU A 209 -5.81 -10.34 0.45
C GLU A 209 -5.64 -9.01 -0.29
N PHE A 210 -6.73 -8.45 -0.83
CA PHE A 210 -6.74 -7.18 -1.54
C PHE A 210 -7.86 -6.30 -1.03
N MET A 211 -7.54 -5.08 -0.60
CA MET A 211 -8.48 -4.07 -0.12
C MET A 211 -8.59 -2.91 -1.11
N TYR A 212 -9.80 -2.37 -1.25
CA TYR A 212 -10.03 -1.21 -2.11
C TYR A 212 -9.37 0.06 -1.53
N ALA A 213 -8.67 0.82 -2.37
CA ALA A 213 -7.81 1.92 -1.93
C ALA A 213 -8.55 3.11 -1.28
N ALA A 214 -9.85 3.29 -1.55
CA ALA A 214 -10.62 4.29 -0.84
C ALA A 214 -10.90 3.90 0.62
N ASP A 215 -10.93 2.58 0.94
CA ASP A 215 -11.12 2.13 2.33
C ASP A 215 -9.86 2.39 3.16
N ILE A 216 -8.63 2.28 2.59
CA ILE A 216 -7.43 2.69 3.33
C ILE A 216 -7.40 4.20 3.58
N ALA A 217 -7.93 5.01 2.66
CA ALA A 217 -8.06 6.45 2.87
C ALA A 217 -9.06 6.76 4.00
N ASP A 218 -10.19 6.07 4.05
CA ASP A 218 -11.15 6.15 5.15
C ASP A 218 -10.51 5.77 6.50
N PHE A 219 -9.79 4.63 6.53
CA PHE A 219 -9.02 4.21 7.70
C PHE A 219 -8.05 5.31 8.18
N ILE A 220 -7.34 5.97 7.28
CA ILE A 220 -6.39 7.02 7.65
C ILE A 220 -7.08 8.18 8.36
N TYR A 221 -8.23 8.64 7.89
CA TYR A 221 -8.98 9.70 8.58
C TYR A 221 -9.54 9.22 9.92
N TYR A 222 -10.04 8.00 10.00
CA TYR A 222 -10.42 7.39 11.27
C TYR A 222 -9.24 7.35 12.25
N ALA A 223 -8.06 6.95 11.79
CA ALA A 223 -6.84 6.90 12.59
C ALA A 223 -6.38 8.31 13.04
N VAL A 224 -6.48 9.32 12.18
CA VAL A 224 -6.16 10.71 12.52
C VAL A 224 -7.04 11.24 13.65
N GLU A 225 -8.33 10.94 13.62
CA GLU A 225 -9.28 11.35 14.68
C GLU A 225 -9.08 10.54 15.97
N ASN A 226 -8.68 9.28 15.88
CA ASN A 226 -8.48 8.37 17.02
C ASN A 226 -6.98 8.13 17.34
N PHE A 227 -6.11 9.06 16.98
CA PHE A 227 -4.65 8.87 16.91
C PHE A 227 -4.02 8.34 18.19
N ASN A 228 -4.46 8.83 19.36
CA ASN A 228 -3.93 8.41 20.66
C ASN A 228 -4.27 6.95 21.02
N LYS A 229 -5.37 6.41 20.48
CA LYS A 229 -5.82 5.03 20.71
C LYS A 229 -5.21 4.05 19.69
N MET A 230 -4.67 4.56 18.57
CA MET A 230 -4.09 3.74 17.53
C MET A 230 -2.91 2.94 18.07
N PRO A 231 -2.82 1.61 17.85
CA PRO A 231 -1.66 0.79 18.17
C PRO A 231 -0.36 1.32 17.53
N GLN A 232 0.80 0.94 18.08
CA GLN A 232 2.10 1.32 17.52
C GLN A 232 2.27 0.83 16.08
N ASN A 233 1.93 -0.44 15.85
CA ASN A 233 1.84 -1.06 14.54
C ASN A 233 0.45 -1.67 14.39
N ILE A 234 -0.20 -1.46 13.25
CA ILE A 234 -1.53 -1.98 12.98
C ILE A 234 -1.63 -2.50 11.55
N ASN A 235 -2.01 -3.76 11.43
CA ASN A 235 -2.44 -4.33 10.16
C ASN A 235 -3.75 -3.70 9.71
N VAL A 236 -3.87 -3.39 8.43
CA VAL A 236 -5.11 -2.87 7.85
C VAL A 236 -5.49 -3.72 6.63
N GLY A 237 -6.50 -4.53 6.80
CA GLY A 237 -6.98 -5.49 5.82
C GLY A 237 -8.42 -5.90 6.04
N LEU A 238 -8.81 -7.00 5.42
CA LEU A 238 -10.18 -7.50 5.38
C LEU A 238 -10.39 -8.73 6.28
N GLY A 239 -9.30 -9.40 6.72
CA GLY A 239 -9.37 -10.69 7.39
C GLY A 239 -9.81 -11.85 6.47
N LEU A 240 -9.83 -11.64 5.15
CA LEU A 240 -10.22 -12.66 4.17
C LEU A 240 -9.35 -12.59 2.91
N ASP A 241 -9.11 -13.73 2.30
CA ASP A 241 -8.30 -13.85 1.09
C ASP A 241 -8.98 -14.71 0.04
N TYR A 242 -8.59 -14.52 -1.22
CA TYR A 242 -9.01 -15.33 -2.35
C TYR A 242 -7.78 -15.87 -3.07
N SER A 243 -7.93 -16.98 -3.80
CA SER A 243 -6.93 -17.47 -4.73
C SER A 243 -6.83 -16.54 -5.95
N ILE A 244 -5.69 -16.57 -6.62
CA ILE A 244 -5.50 -15.77 -7.85
C ILE A 244 -6.55 -16.13 -8.90
N ILE A 245 -6.88 -17.42 -9.08
CA ILE A 245 -7.91 -17.84 -10.04
C ILE A 245 -9.31 -17.31 -9.67
N GLU A 246 -9.64 -17.19 -8.37
CA GLU A 246 -10.90 -16.58 -7.94
C GLU A 246 -10.95 -15.09 -8.31
N TYR A 247 -9.86 -14.34 -8.14
CA TYR A 247 -9.79 -12.95 -8.61
C TYR A 247 -9.99 -12.82 -10.10
N TYR A 248 -9.37 -13.69 -10.91
CA TYR A 248 -9.55 -13.69 -12.37
C TYR A 248 -11.02 -13.95 -12.75
N LYS A 249 -11.69 -14.88 -12.09
CA LYS A 249 -13.11 -15.18 -12.34
C LYS A 249 -14.00 -13.98 -11.98
N ILE A 250 -13.83 -13.40 -10.80
CA ILE A 250 -14.62 -12.24 -10.36
C ILE A 250 -14.41 -11.06 -11.31
N ILE A 251 -13.16 -10.77 -11.71
CA ILE A 251 -12.86 -9.71 -12.67
C ILE A 251 -13.48 -10.01 -14.04
N ALA A 252 -13.42 -11.26 -14.51
CA ALA A 252 -14.04 -11.67 -15.77
C ALA A 252 -15.57 -11.49 -15.75
N ASP A 253 -16.21 -11.83 -14.65
CA ASP A 253 -17.66 -11.65 -14.48
C ASP A 253 -18.04 -10.16 -14.49
N VAL A 254 -17.32 -9.30 -13.78
CA VAL A 254 -17.54 -7.85 -13.78
C VAL A 254 -17.35 -7.24 -15.18
N ILE A 255 -16.32 -7.66 -15.91
CA ILE A 255 -16.02 -7.18 -17.27
C ILE A 255 -16.98 -7.79 -18.31
N GLY A 256 -17.57 -8.96 -18.02
CA GLY A 256 -18.39 -9.74 -18.94
C GLY A 256 -17.55 -10.49 -19.98
N TYR A 257 -16.36 -10.99 -19.62
CA TYR A 257 -15.53 -11.85 -20.44
C TYR A 257 -15.96 -13.31 -20.27
N LYS A 258 -16.11 -14.04 -21.38
CA LYS A 258 -16.59 -15.43 -21.42
C LYS A 258 -15.53 -16.43 -21.90
N GLY A 259 -14.30 -15.98 -22.10
CA GLY A 259 -13.19 -16.86 -22.47
C GLY A 259 -12.67 -17.71 -21.30
N LYS A 260 -11.59 -18.44 -21.55
CA LYS A 260 -10.97 -19.38 -20.62
C LYS A 260 -9.66 -18.84 -20.06
N PHE A 261 -9.12 -19.49 -19.04
CA PHE A 261 -7.84 -19.16 -18.43
C PHE A 261 -6.83 -20.29 -18.67
N ASN A 262 -5.63 -19.93 -19.15
CA ASN A 262 -4.48 -20.82 -19.27
C ASN A 262 -3.48 -20.52 -18.14
N HIS A 263 -2.78 -21.55 -17.67
CA HIS A 263 -1.79 -21.43 -16.60
C HIS A 263 -0.38 -21.40 -17.17
N ASP A 264 0.36 -20.30 -16.92
CA ASP A 264 1.77 -20.16 -17.27
C ASP A 264 2.64 -20.55 -16.07
N MET A 265 3.04 -21.82 -16.03
CA MET A 265 3.83 -22.40 -14.95
C MET A 265 5.29 -21.91 -14.93
N THR A 266 5.74 -21.15 -15.93
CA THR A 266 7.11 -20.59 -15.98
C THR A 266 7.26 -19.30 -15.15
N LYS A 267 6.15 -18.69 -14.73
CA LYS A 267 6.14 -17.44 -14.01
C LYS A 267 6.15 -17.63 -12.48
N PRO A 268 6.86 -16.77 -11.73
CA PRO A 268 6.93 -16.85 -10.28
C PRO A 268 5.57 -16.52 -9.63
N THR A 269 5.24 -17.21 -8.53
CA THR A 269 3.98 -17.05 -7.80
C THR A 269 4.15 -16.34 -6.43
N GLY A 270 5.37 -16.22 -5.91
CA GLY A 270 5.65 -15.69 -4.57
C GLY A 270 5.09 -16.59 -3.44
N MET A 271 4.78 -16.00 -2.28
CA MET A 271 4.24 -16.73 -1.13
C MET A 271 2.94 -17.49 -1.47
N LYS A 272 2.78 -18.71 -0.93
CA LYS A 272 1.56 -19.52 -1.11
C LYS A 272 0.30 -18.81 -0.57
N ARG A 273 0.40 -18.19 0.59
CA ARG A 273 -0.68 -17.40 1.21
C ARG A 273 -0.13 -16.18 1.90
N LYS A 274 -0.85 -15.05 1.78
CA LYS A 274 -0.54 -13.82 2.51
C LYS A 274 -1.87 -13.18 2.96
N LEU A 275 -2.27 -13.52 4.18
CA LEU A 275 -3.43 -12.99 4.89
C LEU A 275 -2.92 -12.35 6.19
N ILE A 276 -3.22 -11.08 6.42
CA ILE A 276 -2.84 -10.40 7.67
C ILE A 276 -3.90 -10.64 8.76
N ASP A 277 -3.46 -10.59 10.02
CA ASP A 277 -4.34 -10.68 11.18
C ASP A 277 -5.00 -9.32 11.41
N ASP A 278 -6.31 -9.29 11.53
CA ASP A 278 -7.10 -8.06 11.69
C ASP A 278 -7.54 -7.81 13.15
N LYS A 279 -7.05 -8.59 14.11
CA LYS A 279 -7.46 -8.50 15.51
C LYS A 279 -7.27 -7.08 16.08
N ARG A 280 -6.08 -6.50 15.92
CA ARG A 280 -5.80 -5.12 16.40
C ARG A 280 -6.64 -4.08 15.69
N LEU A 281 -6.95 -4.30 14.42
CA LEU A 281 -7.84 -3.42 13.64
C LEU A 281 -9.26 -3.43 14.19
N ASN A 282 -9.80 -4.62 14.48
CA ASN A 282 -11.12 -4.80 15.07
C ASN A 282 -11.20 -4.20 16.48
N GLU A 283 -10.16 -4.40 17.31
CA GLU A 283 -10.05 -3.79 18.65
C GLU A 283 -9.92 -2.25 18.57
N PHE A 284 -9.29 -1.71 17.52
CA PHE A 284 -9.21 -0.28 17.27
C PHE A 284 -10.55 0.31 16.82
N GLY A 285 -11.47 -0.51 16.29
CA GLY A 285 -12.86 -0.17 16.03
C GLY A 285 -13.13 0.36 14.62
N TRP A 286 -12.29 0.04 13.62
CA TRP A 286 -12.55 0.35 12.22
C TRP A 286 -12.79 -0.91 11.39
N SER A 287 -13.65 -0.79 10.36
CA SER A 287 -13.91 -1.84 9.38
C SER A 287 -14.06 -1.27 7.98
N TYR A 288 -13.64 -2.04 6.97
CA TYR A 288 -13.80 -1.69 5.56
C TYR A 288 -15.28 -1.64 5.15
N GLN A 289 -15.56 -0.87 4.09
CA GLN A 289 -16.92 -0.63 3.60
C GLN A 289 -17.16 -1.19 2.18
N THR A 290 -16.11 -1.53 1.44
CA THR A 290 -16.21 -1.89 0.03
C THR A 290 -16.00 -3.40 -0.17
N SER A 291 -17.02 -4.12 -0.64
CA SER A 291 -16.89 -5.52 -1.03
C SER A 291 -15.97 -5.67 -2.26
N LEU A 292 -15.42 -6.88 -2.48
CA LEU A 292 -14.52 -7.14 -3.59
C LEU A 292 -15.17 -6.83 -4.95
N ASP A 293 -16.40 -7.33 -5.19
CA ASP A 293 -17.12 -7.09 -6.45
C ASP A 293 -17.35 -5.59 -6.72
N LEU A 294 -17.78 -4.86 -5.69
CA LEU A 294 -17.99 -3.41 -5.80
C LEU A 294 -16.68 -2.66 -6.06
N GLY A 295 -15.60 -3.04 -5.37
CA GLY A 295 -14.27 -2.44 -5.55
C GLY A 295 -13.72 -2.70 -6.96
N ILE A 296 -13.85 -3.93 -7.47
CA ILE A 296 -13.44 -4.28 -8.85
C ILE A 296 -14.27 -3.48 -9.86
N LYS A 297 -15.59 -3.40 -9.66
CA LYS A 297 -16.47 -2.61 -10.54
C LYS A 297 -16.03 -1.14 -10.58
N LYS A 298 -15.86 -0.49 -9.42
CA LYS A 298 -15.40 0.90 -9.34
C LYS A 298 -14.03 1.11 -9.99
N THR A 299 -13.12 0.13 -9.83
CA THR A 299 -11.78 0.16 -10.45
C THR A 299 -11.87 0.03 -11.97
N TYR A 300 -12.74 -0.84 -12.46
CA TYR A 300 -12.96 -1.01 -13.90
C TYR A 300 -13.65 0.22 -14.53
N ASP A 301 -14.63 0.81 -13.85
CA ASP A 301 -15.27 2.05 -14.30
C ASP A 301 -14.25 3.19 -14.40
N TYR A 302 -13.33 3.31 -13.42
CA TYR A 302 -12.22 4.27 -13.48
C TYR A 302 -11.28 3.98 -14.67
N PHE A 303 -10.92 2.72 -14.89
CA PHE A 303 -10.09 2.31 -16.03
C PHE A 303 -10.70 2.72 -17.38
N LEU A 304 -12.00 2.49 -17.56
CA LEU A 304 -12.71 2.83 -18.78
C LEU A 304 -12.76 4.35 -19.04
N ASN A 305 -12.99 5.14 -17.99
CA ASN A 305 -13.26 6.56 -18.11
C ASN A 305 -12.00 7.44 -18.14
N GLU A 306 -10.93 7.04 -17.43
CA GLU A 306 -9.76 7.89 -17.19
C GLU A 306 -8.46 7.34 -17.77
N VAL A 307 -8.33 6.03 -17.94
CA VAL A 307 -7.07 5.42 -18.39
C VAL A 307 -7.09 5.07 -19.87
N LYS A 308 -8.24 4.73 -20.41
CA LYS A 308 -8.38 4.26 -21.78
C LYS A 308 -8.83 5.36 -22.77
N LYS A 309 -8.90 6.59 -22.32
CA LYS A 309 -9.04 7.75 -23.24
C LYS A 309 -7.74 7.96 -24.01
#